data_38b685888a9c073cf33be572ebe757e9
#
_entry.id   38b685888a9c073cf33be572ebe757e9
#
_cell.length_a   1.000
_cell.length_b   1.000
_cell.length_c   1.000
_cell.angle_alpha   90.00
_cell.angle_beta   90.00
_cell.angle_gamma   90.00
#
_symmetry.space_group_name_H-M   'P 1'
#
loop_
_entity.id
_entity.type
_entity.pdbx_description
1 polymer ?
#
loop_
_entity_poly.entity_id
_entity_poly.type
_entity_poly.pdbx_seq_one_letter_code
_entity_poly.pdbx_strand_id
1 'polypeptide(L)'
;MRRDQLTTHLVRYSFLVMLLLLSASVVAMPKINIADTVIKMPLAEDVSMDDAVDSMKLRANTLNFKLVAHQPLYKELQSMGIESKRIEIFQFCDARIAKAMISFNVNFAAYLPCRIVLLEDEKGKAWLLTMNLDMMIGSADLPPDLLKKAHQVRDTIGSIMEAGANGDL
;
A
#
# COMPACT_ATOMS: atom_id res chain seq x y z
N MET A 1 -10.60 48.46 -51.43
CA MET A 1 -10.75 47.03 -51.69
C MET A 1 -9.53 46.12 -51.42
N ARG A 2 -8.28 46.64 -51.35
CA ARG A 2 -7.08 45.78 -51.11
C ARG A 2 -6.67 45.70 -49.63
N ARG A 3 -7.09 46.64 -48.79
CA ARG A 3 -6.75 46.72 -47.36
C ARG A 3 -7.59 45.73 -46.49
N ASP A 4 -8.83 45.51 -46.89
CA ASP A 4 -9.75 44.64 -46.10
C ASP A 4 -9.44 43.15 -46.23
N GLN A 5 -8.86 42.74 -47.32
CA GLN A 5 -8.43 41.34 -47.54
C GLN A 5 -7.22 40.99 -46.68
N LEU A 6 -6.25 41.89 -46.52
CA LEU A 6 -5.04 41.68 -45.68
C LEU A 6 -5.37 41.54 -44.20
N THR A 7 -6.28 42.38 -43.68
CA THR A 7 -6.73 42.30 -42.30
C THR A 7 -7.48 41.02 -41.98
N THR A 8 -8.29 40.55 -42.89
CA THR A 8 -9.05 39.29 -42.73
C THR A 8 -8.13 38.09 -42.73
N HIS A 9 -7.08 38.07 -43.54
CA HIS A 9 -6.09 37.01 -43.55
C HIS A 9 -5.21 37.00 -42.27
N LEU A 10 -4.79 38.14 -41.81
CA LEU A 10 -4.02 38.27 -40.54
C LEU A 10 -4.81 37.82 -39.32
N VAL A 11 -6.09 38.16 -39.22
CA VAL A 11 -6.97 37.70 -38.14
C VAL A 11 -7.19 36.18 -38.18
N ARG A 12 -7.37 35.62 -39.40
CA ARG A 12 -7.51 34.17 -39.56
C ARG A 12 -6.23 33.40 -39.20
N TYR A 13 -5.05 33.90 -39.58
CA TYR A 13 -3.78 33.28 -39.21
C TYR A 13 -3.50 33.41 -37.69
N SER A 14 -3.83 34.55 -37.09
CA SER A 14 -3.71 34.75 -35.61
C SER A 14 -4.62 33.80 -34.84
N PHE A 15 -5.85 33.54 -35.32
CA PHE A 15 -6.76 32.55 -34.71
C PHE A 15 -6.27 31.10 -34.86
N LEU A 16 -5.69 30.76 -36.01
CA LEU A 16 -5.11 29.42 -36.25
C LEU A 16 -3.87 29.16 -35.40
N VAL A 17 -3.01 30.16 -35.25
CA VAL A 17 -1.82 30.06 -34.39
C VAL A 17 -2.20 29.98 -32.92
N MET A 18 -3.23 30.70 -32.47
CA MET A 18 -3.76 30.62 -31.12
C MET A 18 -4.42 29.26 -30.81
N LEU A 19 -5.08 28.64 -31.80
CA LEU A 19 -5.65 27.29 -31.66
C LEU A 19 -4.57 26.20 -31.59
N LEU A 20 -3.42 26.39 -32.26
CA LEU A 20 -2.28 25.46 -32.23
C LEU A 20 -1.50 25.54 -30.90
N LEU A 21 -1.56 26.68 -30.19
CA LEU A 21 -0.91 26.85 -28.88
C LEU A 21 -1.74 26.28 -27.72
N LEU A 22 -3.01 25.93 -27.95
CA LEU A 22 -3.84 25.16 -27.01
C LEU A 22 -3.63 23.64 -27.14
N SER A 23 -2.51 23.18 -27.68
CA SER A 23 -2.11 21.79 -27.61
C SER A 23 -1.98 21.43 -26.14
N ALA A 24 -3.04 20.86 -25.57
CA ALA A 24 -3.12 20.41 -24.20
C ALA A 24 -1.88 19.56 -23.91
N SER A 25 -1.00 20.05 -23.07
CA SER A 25 0.05 19.24 -22.47
C SER A 25 -0.66 18.12 -21.72
N VAL A 26 -0.75 16.94 -22.33
CA VAL A 26 -1.15 15.72 -21.63
C VAL A 26 -0.06 15.49 -20.60
N VAL A 27 -0.32 15.96 -19.38
CA VAL A 27 0.53 15.63 -18.22
C VAL A 27 0.37 14.12 -18.01
N ALA A 28 1.34 13.36 -18.51
CA ALA A 28 1.40 11.93 -18.24
C ALA A 28 1.46 11.75 -16.73
N MET A 29 0.48 11.05 -16.15
CA MET A 29 0.54 10.70 -14.73
C MET A 29 1.83 9.92 -14.48
N PRO A 30 2.60 10.25 -13.43
CA PRO A 30 3.80 9.49 -13.09
C PRO A 30 3.40 8.04 -12.82
N LYS A 31 4.07 7.09 -13.47
CA LYS A 31 3.86 5.67 -13.20
C LYS A 31 4.39 5.36 -11.81
N ILE A 32 3.53 4.84 -10.95
CA ILE A 32 3.92 4.36 -9.62
C ILE A 32 4.63 3.01 -9.81
N ASN A 33 5.86 2.90 -9.32
CA ASN A 33 6.51 1.60 -9.22
C ASN A 33 5.90 0.84 -8.03
N ILE A 34 5.30 -0.32 -8.29
CA ILE A 34 4.65 -1.14 -7.24
C ILE A 34 5.63 -1.50 -6.12
N ALA A 35 6.92 -1.73 -6.43
CA ALA A 35 7.91 -2.04 -5.41
C ALA A 35 8.08 -0.93 -4.35
N ASP A 36 7.86 0.34 -4.71
CA ASP A 36 7.99 1.47 -3.78
C ASP A 36 6.80 1.57 -2.82
N THR A 37 5.69 0.92 -3.16
CA THR A 37 4.44 0.97 -2.38
C THR A 37 4.37 -0.09 -1.28
N VAL A 38 5.37 -0.97 -1.19
CA VAL A 38 5.41 -2.08 -0.23
C VAL A 38 6.72 -2.10 0.55
N ILE A 39 6.64 -2.57 1.79
CA ILE A 39 7.79 -3.01 2.58
C ILE A 39 7.88 -4.52 2.42
N LYS A 40 9.07 -5.02 2.07
CA LYS A 40 9.34 -6.45 1.86
C LYS A 40 10.52 -6.88 2.73
N MET A 41 10.33 -7.94 3.50
CA MET A 41 11.32 -8.47 4.45
C MET A 41 11.47 -9.98 4.23
N PRO A 42 12.67 -10.52 4.03
CA PRO A 42 12.87 -11.96 3.94
C PRO A 42 12.77 -12.59 5.34
N LEU A 43 12.36 -13.85 5.43
CA LEU A 43 12.60 -14.64 6.64
C LEU A 43 14.08 -14.97 6.75
N ALA A 44 14.58 -15.05 8.00
CA ALA A 44 15.92 -15.57 8.28
C ALA A 44 16.03 -17.04 7.84
N GLU A 45 17.25 -17.51 7.58
CA GLU A 45 17.48 -18.84 6.96
C GLU A 45 17.02 -20.01 7.82
N ASP A 46 17.00 -19.84 9.14
CA ASP A 46 16.61 -20.83 10.15
C ASP A 46 15.16 -20.66 10.62
N VAL A 47 14.41 -19.72 10.07
CA VAL A 47 13.02 -19.44 10.44
C VAL A 47 12.04 -20.10 9.46
N SER A 48 11.25 -21.04 9.95
CA SER A 48 10.17 -21.62 9.15
C SER A 48 9.00 -20.63 9.00
N MET A 49 8.18 -20.82 7.96
CA MET A 49 6.98 -20.01 7.78
C MET A 49 5.97 -20.19 8.94
N ASP A 50 5.98 -21.34 9.62
CA ASP A 50 5.11 -21.57 10.79
C ASP A 50 5.64 -20.80 12.01
N ASP A 51 6.94 -20.82 12.27
CA ASP A 51 7.57 -20.04 13.34
C ASP A 51 7.34 -18.54 13.11
N ALA A 52 7.46 -18.08 11.85
CA ALA A 52 7.16 -16.69 11.48
C ALA A 52 5.71 -16.29 11.82
N VAL A 53 4.74 -17.18 11.54
CA VAL A 53 3.33 -16.94 11.85
C VAL A 53 3.12 -16.84 13.36
N ASP A 54 3.72 -17.74 14.15
CA ASP A 54 3.53 -17.75 15.59
C ASP A 54 4.22 -16.56 16.26
N SER A 55 5.42 -16.17 15.79
CA SER A 55 6.13 -14.97 16.23
C SER A 55 5.34 -13.69 15.93
N MET A 56 4.77 -13.56 14.72
CA MET A 56 3.90 -12.44 14.39
C MET A 56 2.69 -12.34 15.31
N LYS A 57 2.02 -13.47 15.58
CA LYS A 57 0.83 -13.50 16.46
C LYS A 57 1.20 -13.13 17.90
N LEU A 58 2.30 -13.66 18.41
CA LEU A 58 2.77 -13.36 19.75
C LEU A 58 3.11 -11.87 19.89
N ARG A 59 3.88 -11.34 18.97
CA ARG A 59 4.26 -9.92 18.97
C ARG A 59 3.03 -9.01 18.85
N ALA A 60 2.09 -9.33 17.98
CA ALA A 60 0.85 -8.57 17.83
C ALA A 60 0.03 -8.56 19.14
N ASN A 61 -0.08 -9.71 19.81
CA ASN A 61 -0.75 -9.79 21.12
C ASN A 61 -0.06 -8.94 22.19
N THR A 62 1.27 -8.99 22.26
CA THR A 62 2.07 -8.20 23.21
C THR A 62 1.86 -6.69 22.99
N LEU A 63 1.69 -6.27 21.75
CA LEU A 63 1.45 -4.86 21.38
C LEU A 63 -0.03 -4.46 21.40
N ASN A 64 -0.95 -5.35 21.83
CA ASN A 64 -2.40 -5.16 21.78
C ASN A 64 -2.94 -4.84 20.38
N PHE A 65 -2.27 -5.34 19.34
CA PHE A 65 -2.65 -5.19 17.95
C PHE A 65 -3.23 -6.51 17.44
N LYS A 66 -4.54 -6.67 17.54
CA LYS A 66 -5.21 -7.96 17.38
C LYS A 66 -5.16 -8.48 15.94
N LEU A 67 -4.90 -9.78 15.78
CA LEU A 67 -5.21 -10.51 14.57
C LEU A 67 -6.74 -10.59 14.43
N VAL A 68 -7.31 -9.96 13.41
CA VAL A 68 -8.76 -9.88 13.19
C VAL A 68 -9.24 -10.79 12.05
N ALA A 69 -8.35 -11.16 11.13
CA ALA A 69 -8.63 -12.15 10.09
C ALA A 69 -7.34 -12.82 9.60
N HIS A 70 -7.49 -14.05 9.08
CA HIS A 70 -6.45 -14.82 8.44
C HIS A 70 -7.03 -15.54 7.23
N GLN A 71 -6.41 -15.35 6.06
CA GLN A 71 -6.81 -15.98 4.81
C GLN A 71 -5.64 -16.80 4.25
N PRO A 72 -5.68 -18.12 4.35
CA PRO A 72 -4.68 -19.00 3.72
C PRO A 72 -5.02 -19.18 2.23
N LEU A 73 -4.69 -18.20 1.40
CA LEU A 73 -5.05 -18.13 -0.02
C LEU A 73 -4.60 -19.38 -0.80
N TYR A 74 -3.42 -19.93 -0.48
CA TYR A 74 -2.93 -21.14 -1.14
C TYR A 74 -3.85 -22.35 -0.96
N LYS A 75 -4.53 -22.48 0.20
CA LYS A 75 -5.48 -23.58 0.44
C LYS A 75 -6.74 -23.45 -0.42
N GLU A 76 -7.19 -22.21 -0.62
CA GLU A 76 -8.32 -21.92 -1.49
C GLU A 76 -7.97 -22.26 -2.96
N LEU A 77 -6.80 -21.87 -3.44
CA LEU A 77 -6.32 -22.24 -4.78
C LEU A 77 -6.19 -23.76 -4.95
N GLN A 78 -5.63 -24.45 -3.97
CA GLN A 78 -5.52 -25.92 -3.98
C GLN A 78 -6.90 -26.61 -4.05
N SER A 79 -7.90 -26.07 -3.34
CA SER A 79 -9.28 -26.60 -3.41
C SER A 79 -9.92 -26.44 -4.78
N MET A 80 -9.45 -25.50 -5.59
CA MET A 80 -9.85 -25.25 -6.98
C MET A 80 -9.01 -26.06 -7.98
N GLY A 81 -8.07 -26.91 -7.52
CA GLY A 81 -7.17 -27.67 -8.38
C GLY A 81 -6.01 -26.84 -8.96
N ILE A 82 -5.74 -25.67 -8.41
CA ILE A 82 -4.67 -24.77 -8.84
C ILE A 82 -3.47 -24.99 -7.93
N GLU A 83 -2.34 -25.39 -8.50
CA GLU A 83 -1.08 -25.46 -7.75
C GLU A 83 -0.63 -24.06 -7.31
N SER A 84 -0.23 -23.95 -6.06
CA SER A 84 0.25 -22.68 -5.50
C SER A 84 1.30 -22.92 -4.43
N LYS A 85 2.32 -22.10 -4.42
CA LYS A 85 3.19 -21.91 -3.28
C LYS A 85 2.39 -21.35 -2.11
N ARG A 86 2.94 -21.44 -0.90
CA ARG A 86 2.27 -20.93 0.30
C ARG A 86 2.11 -19.42 0.23
N ILE A 87 0.87 -18.95 0.34
CA ILE A 87 0.47 -17.53 0.39
C ILE A 87 -0.59 -17.40 1.47
N GLU A 88 -0.33 -16.56 2.48
CA GLU A 88 -1.25 -16.31 3.58
C GLU A 88 -1.34 -14.81 3.86
N ILE A 89 -2.55 -14.33 4.11
CA ILE A 89 -2.83 -12.91 4.39
C ILE A 89 -3.32 -12.80 5.83
N PHE A 90 -2.56 -12.09 6.66
CA PHE A 90 -2.90 -11.80 8.06
C PHE A 90 -3.38 -10.36 8.16
N GLN A 91 -4.45 -10.13 8.91
CA GLN A 91 -5.03 -8.81 9.09
C GLN A 91 -5.01 -8.42 10.57
N PHE A 92 -4.36 -7.31 10.87
CA PHE A 92 -4.16 -6.84 12.23
C PHE A 92 -4.83 -5.47 12.42
N CYS A 93 -5.36 -5.20 13.63
CA CYS A 93 -6.02 -3.94 13.91
C CYS A 93 -6.03 -3.56 15.40
N ASP A 94 -5.80 -2.29 15.70
CA ASP A 94 -6.30 -1.63 16.91
C ASP A 94 -7.60 -0.90 16.58
N ALA A 95 -8.73 -1.40 17.07
CA ALA A 95 -10.05 -0.86 16.76
C ALA A 95 -10.24 0.59 17.24
N ARG A 96 -9.52 1.03 18.29
CA ARG A 96 -9.60 2.40 18.82
C ARG A 96 -8.92 3.38 17.85
N ILE A 97 -7.76 3.01 17.33
CA ILE A 97 -7.05 3.82 16.31
C ILE A 97 -7.87 3.83 15.03
N ALA A 98 -8.35 2.67 14.57
CA ALA A 98 -9.19 2.55 13.39
C ALA A 98 -10.42 3.47 13.49
N LYS A 99 -11.15 3.45 14.63
CA LYS A 99 -12.30 4.33 14.87
C LYS A 99 -11.91 5.81 14.80
N ALA A 100 -10.78 6.19 15.39
CA ALA A 100 -10.33 7.58 15.37
C ALA A 100 -10.03 8.07 13.94
N MET A 101 -9.35 7.25 13.13
CA MET A 101 -9.02 7.55 11.73
C MET A 101 -10.28 7.68 10.87
N ILE A 102 -11.21 6.71 10.97
CA ILE A 102 -12.48 6.73 10.21
C ILE A 102 -13.33 7.92 10.62
N SER A 103 -13.37 8.29 11.92
CA SER A 103 -14.15 9.44 12.39
C SER A 103 -13.60 10.77 11.88
N PHE A 104 -12.30 10.87 11.61
CA PHE A 104 -11.70 12.03 10.98
C PHE A 104 -12.00 12.07 9.48
N ASN A 105 -11.82 10.96 8.77
CA ASN A 105 -12.15 10.86 7.35
C ASN A 105 -12.53 9.41 7.00
N VAL A 106 -13.77 9.23 6.54
CA VAL A 106 -14.33 7.90 6.20
C VAL A 106 -13.50 7.13 5.18
N ASN A 107 -12.74 7.80 4.33
CA ASN A 107 -11.89 7.17 3.31
C ASN A 107 -10.79 6.29 3.93
N PHE A 108 -10.41 6.51 5.20
CA PHE A 108 -9.48 5.62 5.89
C PHE A 108 -10.01 4.20 6.05
N ALA A 109 -11.32 3.98 5.98
CA ALA A 109 -11.91 2.65 6.03
C ALA A 109 -11.40 1.72 4.92
N ALA A 110 -11.06 2.26 3.75
CA ALA A 110 -10.53 1.50 2.62
C ALA A 110 -9.13 0.89 2.87
N TYR A 111 -8.38 1.43 3.83
CA TYR A 111 -7.02 1.00 4.16
C TYR A 111 -6.97 0.05 5.37
N LEU A 112 -8.12 -0.24 5.96
CA LEU A 112 -8.25 -1.08 7.14
C LEU A 112 -8.85 -2.46 6.80
N PRO A 113 -8.46 -3.49 7.55
CA PRO A 113 -7.37 -3.57 8.53
C PRO A 113 -5.98 -3.62 7.87
N CYS A 114 -4.90 -3.34 8.64
CA CYS A 114 -3.54 -3.49 8.15
C CYS A 114 -3.23 -4.94 7.82
N ARG A 115 -2.52 -5.19 6.71
CA ARG A 115 -2.23 -6.54 6.23
C ARG A 115 -0.75 -6.83 6.24
N ILE A 116 -0.39 -8.04 6.65
CA ILE A 116 0.92 -8.63 6.41
C ILE A 116 0.67 -9.89 5.58
N VAL A 117 1.36 -10.01 4.46
CA VAL A 117 1.31 -11.19 3.59
C VAL A 117 2.58 -12.00 3.86
N LEU A 118 2.43 -13.28 4.16
CA LEU A 118 3.50 -14.25 4.18
C LEU A 118 3.41 -15.07 2.90
N LEU A 119 4.48 -15.11 2.12
CA LEU A 119 4.50 -15.90 0.88
C LEU A 119 5.86 -16.54 0.63
N GLU A 120 5.82 -17.69 -0.06
CA GLU A 120 6.97 -18.35 -0.67
C GLU A 120 7.03 -17.95 -2.16
N ASP A 121 8.18 -17.47 -2.63
CA ASP A 121 8.37 -17.15 -4.04
C ASP A 121 8.73 -18.38 -4.88
N GLU A 122 8.82 -18.23 -6.20
CA GLU A 122 9.14 -19.31 -7.13
C GLU A 122 10.52 -19.96 -6.89
N LYS A 123 11.39 -19.30 -6.14
CA LYS A 123 12.74 -19.80 -5.77
C LYS A 123 12.73 -20.51 -4.42
N GLY A 124 11.57 -20.65 -3.77
CA GLY A 124 11.46 -21.24 -2.44
C GLY A 124 11.84 -20.31 -1.30
N LYS A 125 12.03 -19.00 -1.57
CA LYS A 125 12.35 -18.02 -0.53
C LYS A 125 11.07 -17.46 0.07
N ALA A 126 10.99 -17.44 1.40
CA ALA A 126 9.85 -16.90 2.13
C ALA A 126 10.05 -15.40 2.45
N TRP A 127 8.94 -14.66 2.38
CA TRP A 127 8.89 -13.20 2.52
C TRP A 127 7.68 -12.77 3.32
N LEU A 128 7.88 -11.71 4.11
CA LEU A 128 6.80 -10.90 4.68
C LEU A 128 6.66 -9.60 3.88
N LEU A 129 5.43 -9.22 3.54
CA LEU A 129 5.13 -7.99 2.81
C LEU A 129 4.00 -7.23 3.48
N THR A 130 4.11 -5.92 3.51
CA THR A 130 3.02 -5.01 3.91
C THR A 130 3.03 -3.76 3.06
N MET A 131 1.96 -3.00 3.10
CA MET A 131 1.89 -1.69 2.45
C MET A 131 2.89 -0.72 3.09
N ASN A 132 3.54 0.11 2.29
CA ASN A 132 4.41 1.17 2.78
C ASN A 132 3.55 2.29 3.42
N LEU A 133 3.38 2.22 4.74
CA LEU A 133 2.57 3.18 5.49
C LEU A 133 3.20 4.58 5.51
N ASP A 134 4.54 4.72 5.39
CA ASP A 134 5.18 6.04 5.36
C ASP A 134 4.76 6.84 4.13
N MET A 135 4.56 6.19 2.97
CA MET A 135 4.02 6.86 1.79
C MET A 135 2.61 7.42 2.04
N MET A 136 1.76 6.65 2.71
CA MET A 136 0.39 7.06 3.03
C MET A 136 0.37 8.18 4.07
N ILE A 137 1.17 8.04 5.13
CA ILE A 137 1.27 9.04 6.19
C ILE A 137 1.81 10.37 5.62
N GLY A 138 2.85 10.30 4.78
CA GLY A 138 3.46 11.48 4.16
C GLY A 138 2.56 12.21 3.16
N SER A 139 1.54 11.52 2.60
CA SER A 139 0.58 12.12 1.68
C SER A 139 -0.74 12.56 2.34
N ALA A 140 -0.94 12.23 3.62
CA ALA A 140 -2.15 12.55 4.36
C ALA A 140 -1.97 13.80 5.23
N ASP A 141 -2.89 14.76 5.10
CA ASP A 141 -2.94 15.93 5.99
C ASP A 141 -3.64 15.54 7.30
N LEU A 142 -2.86 15.05 8.26
CA LEU A 142 -3.34 14.54 9.55
C LEU A 142 -3.07 15.54 10.67
N PRO A 143 -4.06 15.80 11.56
CA PRO A 143 -3.82 16.50 12.81
C PRO A 143 -2.74 15.78 13.65
N PRO A 144 -1.98 16.50 14.51
CA PRO A 144 -0.84 15.94 15.25
C PRO A 144 -1.15 14.66 16.03
N ASP A 145 -2.32 14.59 16.66
CA ASP A 145 -2.75 13.41 17.43
C ASP A 145 -3.01 12.19 16.55
N LEU A 146 -3.57 12.38 15.37
CA LEU A 146 -3.80 11.30 14.40
C LEU A 146 -2.51 10.90 13.70
N LEU A 147 -1.65 11.86 13.40
CA LEU A 147 -0.30 11.59 12.87
C LEU A 147 0.51 10.70 13.83
N LYS A 148 0.47 11.00 15.13
CA LYS A 148 1.10 10.14 16.17
C LYS A 148 0.53 8.72 16.15
N LYS A 149 -0.79 8.57 16.03
CA LYS A 149 -1.45 7.25 15.93
C LYS A 149 -1.07 6.51 14.65
N ALA A 150 -0.95 7.21 13.53
CA ALA A 150 -0.53 6.63 12.25
C ALA A 150 0.90 6.08 12.35
N HIS A 151 1.83 6.84 12.94
CA HIS A 151 3.19 6.36 13.20
C HIS A 151 3.20 5.18 14.16
N GLN A 152 2.38 5.19 15.22
CA GLN A 152 2.25 4.05 16.11
C GLN A 152 1.82 2.78 15.37
N VAL A 153 0.87 2.86 14.44
CA VAL A 153 0.44 1.72 13.61
C VAL A 153 1.59 1.23 12.72
N ARG A 154 2.29 2.14 12.04
CA ARG A 154 3.45 1.82 11.21
C ARG A 154 4.52 1.07 12.01
N ASP A 155 4.90 1.59 13.17
CA ASP A 155 5.93 0.99 14.04
C ASP A 155 5.49 -0.37 14.58
N THR A 156 4.21 -0.50 14.92
CA THR A 156 3.63 -1.78 15.37
C THR A 156 3.67 -2.83 14.27
N ILE A 157 3.26 -2.49 13.04
CA ILE A 157 3.33 -3.42 11.89
C ILE A 157 4.78 -3.78 11.59
N GLY A 158 5.71 -2.83 11.62
CA GLY A 158 7.15 -3.08 11.48
C GLY A 158 7.65 -4.08 12.51
N SER A 159 7.35 -3.86 13.79
CA SER A 159 7.75 -4.77 14.88
C SER A 159 7.15 -6.18 14.75
N ILE A 160 5.91 -6.31 14.26
CA ILE A 160 5.29 -7.62 14.00
C ILE A 160 6.03 -8.34 12.86
N MET A 161 6.39 -7.61 11.79
CA MET A 161 7.15 -8.18 10.67
C MET A 161 8.55 -8.60 11.08
N GLU A 162 9.25 -7.77 11.86
CA GLU A 162 10.59 -8.08 12.37
C GLU A 162 10.58 -9.34 13.25
N ALA A 163 9.62 -9.45 14.16
CA ALA A 163 9.47 -10.66 14.97
C ALA A 163 9.22 -11.91 14.09
N GLY A 164 8.33 -11.80 13.11
CA GLY A 164 8.08 -12.90 12.18
C GLY A 164 9.29 -13.25 11.31
N ALA A 165 10.03 -12.25 10.83
CA ALA A 165 11.21 -12.46 9.99
C ALA A 165 12.36 -13.13 10.73
N ASN A 166 12.51 -12.86 12.04
CA ASN A 166 13.60 -13.38 12.87
C ASN A 166 13.19 -14.62 13.68
N GLY A 167 11.90 -14.98 13.72
CA GLY A 167 11.42 -16.09 14.56
C GLY A 167 11.44 -15.79 16.05
N ASP A 168 11.25 -14.52 16.44
CA ASP A 168 11.30 -14.09 17.86
C ASP A 168 10.03 -14.57 18.61
N LEU A 169 10.13 -15.69 19.30
CA LEU A 169 9.07 -16.29 20.16
C LEU A 169 9.21 -15.83 21.60
#